data_c46b760cfeb16fa4a8fb1c533152329c
#
_entry.id   c46b760cfeb16fa4a8fb1c533152329c
#
_cell.length_a   1.000
_cell.length_b   1.000
_cell.length_c   1.000
_cell.angle_alpha   90.00
_cell.angle_beta   90.00
_cell.angle_gamma   90.00
#
_symmetry.space_group_name_H-M   'P 1'
#
loop_
_entity.id
_entity.type
_entity.pdbx_description
1 polymer ?
#
loop_
_entity_poly.entity_id
_entity_poly.type
_entity_poly.pdbx_seq_one_letter_code
_entity_poly.pdbx_strand_id
1 'polypeptide(L)'
;MTEEISASNVQSEICFVGSLLKNPDAFVNYGNFMRSKYDFSDPAVKFFYDSFETYYLTFSQTVDETKMNVFMSQNPERLKTYKQYKGWKTIQQYMNLADENDCKNYFDTVKKYSLVREYGRNGFPVEKILAHKNFDKMSPNDIYRIIRTKADKIHTVINAGEEAVELTDNNTSQIDKYLEKPNFGFSRYLSI
;
A
#
# COMPACT_ATOMS: atom_id res chain seq x y z
N MET A 1 4.01 -10.70 23.08
CA MET A 1 3.44 -11.24 21.82
C MET A 1 2.35 -10.28 21.41
N THR A 2 2.61 -9.42 20.44
CA THR A 2 1.58 -8.57 19.83
C THR A 2 0.72 -9.49 18.97
N GLU A 3 -0.56 -9.64 19.27
CA GLU A 3 -1.51 -10.31 18.39
C GLU A 3 -1.43 -9.63 17.02
N GLU A 4 -1.12 -10.42 16.00
CA GLU A 4 -1.02 -9.92 14.63
C GLU A 4 -2.44 -9.50 14.20
N ILE A 5 -2.65 -8.21 14.04
CA ILE A 5 -3.95 -7.66 13.67
C ILE A 5 -4.30 -8.19 12.29
N SER A 6 -5.26 -9.11 12.25
CA SER A 6 -5.75 -9.75 11.02
C SER A 6 -6.65 -8.79 10.22
N ALA A 7 -6.11 -7.63 9.83
CA ALA A 7 -6.79 -6.71 8.95
C ALA A 7 -6.55 -7.12 7.49
N SER A 8 -7.43 -7.94 6.93
CA SER A 8 -7.31 -8.41 5.54
C SER A 8 -8.67 -8.50 4.86
N ASN A 9 -8.68 -8.32 3.55
CA ASN A 9 -9.81 -8.65 2.69
C ASN A 9 -9.29 -9.43 1.49
N VAL A 10 -9.03 -10.72 1.72
CA VAL A 10 -8.44 -11.62 0.72
C VAL A 10 -9.33 -11.70 -0.54
N GLN A 11 -10.65 -11.60 -0.39
CA GLN A 11 -11.55 -11.58 -1.54
C GLN A 11 -11.27 -10.39 -2.46
N SER A 12 -11.09 -9.19 -1.91
CA SER A 12 -10.73 -8.01 -2.71
C SER A 12 -9.33 -8.10 -3.30
N GLU A 13 -8.37 -8.73 -2.59
CA GLU A 13 -7.04 -9.00 -3.11
C GLU A 13 -7.11 -9.92 -4.34
N ILE A 14 -7.88 -11.02 -4.26
CA ILE A 14 -8.13 -11.96 -5.37
C ILE A 14 -8.79 -11.25 -6.55
N CYS A 15 -9.86 -10.49 -6.30
CA CYS A 15 -10.59 -9.79 -7.35
C CYS A 15 -9.72 -8.70 -8.02
N PHE A 16 -8.88 -8.01 -7.26
CA PHE A 16 -7.94 -7.05 -7.82
C PHE A 16 -6.96 -7.71 -8.81
N VAL A 17 -6.29 -8.78 -8.38
CA VAL A 17 -5.36 -9.52 -9.24
C VAL A 17 -6.09 -10.13 -10.43
N GLY A 18 -7.29 -10.67 -10.22
CA GLY A 18 -8.14 -11.21 -11.30
C GLY A 18 -8.52 -10.15 -12.33
N SER A 19 -8.82 -8.91 -11.90
CA SER A 19 -9.12 -7.80 -12.80
C SER A 19 -7.93 -7.41 -13.67
N LEU A 20 -6.71 -7.38 -13.09
CA LEU A 20 -5.48 -7.10 -13.84
C LEU A 20 -5.16 -8.21 -14.86
N LEU A 21 -5.42 -9.47 -14.50
CA LEU A 21 -5.23 -10.61 -15.39
C LEU A 21 -6.20 -10.60 -16.58
N LYS A 22 -7.44 -10.13 -16.38
CA LYS A 22 -8.45 -9.96 -17.45
C LYS A 22 -8.16 -8.75 -18.33
N ASN A 23 -7.79 -7.63 -17.70
CA ASN A 23 -7.50 -6.38 -18.37
C ASN A 23 -6.10 -5.88 -17.93
N PRO A 24 -5.04 -6.34 -18.59
CA PRO A 24 -3.66 -5.95 -18.25
C PRO A 24 -3.40 -4.44 -18.34
N ASP A 25 -4.13 -3.71 -19.18
CA ASP A 25 -3.96 -2.26 -19.33
C ASP A 25 -4.33 -1.50 -18.05
N ALA A 26 -5.17 -2.08 -17.20
CA ALA A 26 -5.45 -1.53 -15.87
C ALA A 26 -4.20 -1.45 -14.98
N PHE A 27 -3.14 -2.23 -15.27
CA PHE A 27 -1.88 -2.18 -14.55
C PHE A 27 -1.22 -0.79 -14.63
N VAL A 28 -1.33 -0.10 -15.74
CA VAL A 28 -0.81 1.27 -15.93
C VAL A 28 -1.39 2.22 -14.88
N ASN A 29 -2.66 2.04 -14.54
CA ASN A 29 -3.37 2.92 -13.61
C ASN A 29 -3.15 2.56 -12.15
N TYR A 30 -2.96 1.28 -11.84
CA TYR A 30 -2.97 0.79 -10.45
C TYR A 30 -1.66 0.10 -10.03
N GLY A 31 -0.97 -0.59 -10.95
CA GLY A 31 0.20 -1.40 -10.64
C GLY A 31 1.34 -0.59 -10.02
N ASN A 32 1.62 0.59 -10.56
CA ASN A 32 2.68 1.48 -10.07
C ASN A 32 2.46 1.95 -8.62
N PHE A 33 1.24 1.85 -8.09
CA PHE A 33 0.90 2.23 -6.73
C PHE A 33 0.88 1.03 -5.78
N MET A 34 1.03 -0.19 -6.29
CA MET A 34 1.08 -1.40 -5.48
C MET A 34 2.48 -1.66 -4.94
N ARG A 35 2.51 -2.13 -3.71
CA ARG A 35 3.73 -2.62 -3.04
C ARG A 35 3.44 -4.00 -2.49
N SER A 36 3.66 -5.02 -3.31
CA SER A 36 3.20 -6.39 -3.05
C SER A 36 3.58 -6.93 -1.67
N LYS A 37 4.74 -6.52 -1.15
CA LYS A 37 5.21 -6.89 0.20
C LYS A 37 4.26 -6.44 1.32
N TYR A 38 3.56 -5.32 1.14
CA TYR A 38 2.73 -4.68 2.17
C TYR A 38 1.24 -4.80 1.85
N ASP A 39 0.89 -4.78 0.56
CA ASP A 39 -0.48 -4.65 0.11
C ASP A 39 -1.25 -5.96 0.11
N PHE A 40 -0.58 -7.09 -0.05
CA PHE A 40 -1.22 -8.41 -0.01
C PHE A 40 -0.97 -9.12 1.32
N SER A 41 -2.04 -9.68 1.87
CA SER A 41 -2.01 -10.50 3.07
C SER A 41 -1.89 -11.99 2.76
N ASP A 42 -2.44 -12.43 1.62
CA ASP A 42 -2.40 -13.81 1.19
C ASP A 42 -1.14 -14.09 0.34
N PRO A 43 -0.32 -15.08 0.73
CA PRO A 43 0.92 -15.41 0.00
C PRO A 43 0.70 -15.89 -1.42
N ALA A 44 -0.42 -16.58 -1.72
CA ALA A 44 -0.71 -17.04 -3.06
C ALA A 44 -1.12 -15.88 -3.96
N VAL A 45 -1.97 -14.96 -3.46
CA VAL A 45 -2.36 -13.74 -4.19
C VAL A 45 -1.13 -12.89 -4.48
N LYS A 46 -0.28 -12.69 -3.47
CA LYS A 46 1.00 -12.00 -3.65
C LYS A 46 1.85 -12.62 -4.74
N PHE A 47 2.02 -13.94 -4.73
CA PHE A 47 2.81 -14.66 -5.73
C PHE A 47 2.24 -14.46 -7.15
N PHE A 48 0.92 -14.55 -7.32
CA PHE A 48 0.29 -14.34 -8.63
C PHE A 48 0.39 -12.89 -9.09
N TYR A 49 0.27 -11.93 -8.18
CA TYR A 49 0.51 -10.52 -8.50
C TYR A 49 1.95 -10.27 -8.96
N ASP A 50 2.96 -10.68 -8.19
CA ASP A 50 4.38 -10.51 -8.51
C ASP A 50 4.75 -11.17 -9.84
N SER A 51 4.15 -12.33 -10.12
CA SER A 51 4.34 -13.04 -11.37
C SER A 51 3.70 -12.32 -12.54
N PHE A 52 2.49 -11.79 -12.36
CA PHE A 52 1.80 -10.98 -13.37
C PHE A 52 2.56 -9.67 -13.65
N GLU A 53 2.97 -8.96 -12.61
CA GLU A 53 3.75 -7.73 -12.73
C GLU A 53 5.03 -7.97 -13.55
N THR A 54 5.81 -9.00 -13.21
CA THR A 54 7.02 -9.35 -13.95
C THR A 54 6.72 -9.72 -15.39
N TYR A 55 5.65 -10.48 -15.62
CA TYR A 55 5.21 -10.86 -16.98
C TYR A 55 4.82 -9.62 -17.79
N TYR A 56 3.97 -8.75 -17.22
CA TYR A 56 3.48 -7.56 -17.90
C TYR A 56 4.60 -6.57 -18.24
N LEU A 57 5.50 -6.31 -17.30
CA LEU A 57 6.65 -5.41 -17.53
C LEU A 57 7.62 -5.96 -18.56
N THR A 58 7.66 -7.28 -18.76
CA THR A 58 8.55 -7.93 -19.75
C THR A 58 7.94 -7.98 -21.13
N PHE A 59 6.66 -8.29 -21.23
CA PHE A 59 6.02 -8.65 -22.51
C PHE A 59 4.93 -7.69 -22.94
N SER A 60 4.35 -6.92 -22.03
CA SER A 60 3.21 -5.99 -22.28
C SER A 60 2.06 -6.63 -23.07
N GLN A 61 1.75 -7.89 -22.78
CA GLN A 61 0.79 -8.71 -23.52
C GLN A 61 -0.30 -9.25 -22.61
N THR A 62 -1.42 -9.62 -23.26
CA THR A 62 -2.49 -10.38 -22.60
C THR A 62 -1.99 -11.73 -22.09
N VAL A 63 -2.48 -12.11 -20.93
CA VAL A 63 -2.14 -13.38 -20.28
C VAL A 63 -3.05 -14.48 -20.76
N ASP A 64 -2.46 -15.56 -21.26
CA ASP A 64 -3.13 -16.82 -21.54
C ASP A 64 -2.37 -18.00 -20.90
N GLU A 65 -2.99 -19.16 -20.87
CA GLU A 65 -2.43 -20.35 -20.22
C GLU A 65 -1.06 -20.73 -20.77
N THR A 66 -0.94 -20.75 -22.10
CA THR A 66 0.29 -21.17 -22.78
C THR A 66 1.43 -20.23 -22.45
N LYS A 67 1.22 -18.92 -22.60
CA LYS A 67 2.22 -17.90 -22.32
C LYS A 67 2.62 -17.91 -20.85
N MET A 68 1.65 -18.01 -19.93
CA MET A 68 1.92 -18.07 -18.51
C MET A 68 2.72 -19.32 -18.13
N ASN A 69 2.37 -20.49 -18.65
CA ASN A 69 3.11 -21.73 -18.39
C ASN A 69 4.56 -21.65 -18.93
N VAL A 70 4.76 -21.08 -20.11
CA VAL A 70 6.12 -20.84 -20.67
C VAL A 70 6.90 -19.89 -19.76
N PHE A 71 6.31 -18.77 -19.36
CA PHE A 71 6.95 -17.80 -18.48
C PHE A 71 7.33 -18.41 -17.13
N MET A 72 6.43 -19.18 -16.52
CA MET A 72 6.70 -19.86 -15.24
C MET A 72 7.83 -20.87 -15.36
N SER A 73 7.91 -21.59 -16.49
CA SER A 73 8.95 -22.61 -16.72
C SER A 73 10.37 -22.06 -16.87
N GLN A 74 10.52 -20.78 -17.16
CA GLN A 74 11.85 -20.12 -17.25
C GLN A 74 12.59 -20.04 -15.91
N ASN A 75 11.86 -20.19 -14.79
CA ASN A 75 12.45 -20.17 -13.45
C ASN A 75 11.95 -21.37 -12.63
N PRO A 76 12.81 -22.32 -12.24
CA PRO A 76 12.42 -23.55 -11.54
C PRO A 76 11.69 -23.30 -10.21
N GLU A 77 12.14 -22.31 -9.41
CA GLU A 77 11.51 -21.97 -8.13
C GLU A 77 10.13 -21.34 -8.33
N ARG A 78 10.00 -20.46 -9.32
CA ARG A 78 8.70 -19.89 -9.71
C ARG A 78 7.73 -20.97 -10.16
N LEU A 79 8.20 -21.90 -11.00
CA LEU A 79 7.39 -23.02 -11.47
C LEU A 79 6.93 -23.93 -10.33
N LYS A 80 7.79 -24.21 -9.36
CA LYS A 80 7.48 -24.99 -8.18
C LYS A 80 6.36 -24.34 -7.37
N THR A 81 6.49 -23.06 -7.07
CA THR A 81 5.47 -22.29 -6.34
C THR A 81 4.17 -22.18 -7.12
N TYR A 82 4.25 -21.97 -8.44
CA TYR A 82 3.09 -21.94 -9.33
C TYR A 82 2.29 -23.24 -9.26
N LYS A 83 2.97 -24.39 -9.33
CA LYS A 83 2.33 -25.71 -9.20
C LYS A 83 1.74 -25.92 -7.81
N GLN A 84 2.43 -25.49 -6.75
CA GLN A 84 1.93 -25.55 -5.38
C GLN A 84 0.60 -24.80 -5.23
N TYR A 85 0.44 -23.67 -5.88
CA TYR A 85 -0.79 -22.88 -5.90
C TYR A 85 -1.75 -23.27 -7.04
N LYS A 86 -1.68 -24.50 -7.57
CA LYS A 86 -2.56 -25.07 -8.61
C LYS A 86 -2.51 -24.36 -9.97
N GLY A 87 -1.50 -23.53 -10.20
CA GLY A 87 -1.16 -22.97 -11.51
C GLY A 87 -2.29 -22.21 -12.19
N TRP A 88 -2.48 -22.46 -13.48
CA TRP A 88 -3.48 -21.78 -14.31
C TRP A 88 -4.90 -21.86 -13.77
N LYS A 89 -5.24 -22.98 -13.12
CA LYS A 89 -6.58 -23.14 -12.50
C LYS A 89 -6.89 -22.03 -11.49
N THR A 90 -5.91 -21.62 -10.69
CA THR A 90 -6.09 -20.53 -9.73
C THR A 90 -6.20 -19.18 -10.43
N ILE A 91 -5.40 -18.95 -11.47
CA ILE A 91 -5.52 -17.75 -12.31
C ILE A 91 -6.93 -17.64 -12.90
N GLN A 92 -7.45 -18.72 -13.47
CA GLN A 92 -8.82 -18.75 -13.99
C GLN A 92 -9.86 -18.44 -12.91
N GLN A 93 -9.69 -19.00 -11.71
CA GLN A 93 -10.58 -18.71 -10.58
C GLN A 93 -10.56 -17.23 -10.21
N TYR A 94 -9.38 -16.61 -10.14
CA TYR A 94 -9.25 -15.17 -9.86
C TYR A 94 -9.94 -14.33 -10.94
N MET A 95 -9.70 -14.64 -12.21
CA MET A 95 -10.36 -13.96 -13.32
C MET A 95 -11.89 -14.12 -13.28
N ASN A 96 -12.39 -15.31 -12.96
CA ASN A 96 -13.84 -15.57 -12.90
C ASN A 96 -14.53 -14.83 -11.74
N LEU A 97 -13.83 -14.61 -10.62
CA LEU A 97 -14.35 -13.90 -9.46
C LEU A 97 -14.32 -12.36 -9.63
N ALA A 98 -13.46 -11.88 -10.51
CA ALA A 98 -13.27 -10.45 -10.70
C ALA A 98 -14.25 -9.85 -11.72
N ASP A 99 -14.82 -8.69 -11.40
CA ASP A 99 -15.39 -7.77 -12.38
C ASP A 99 -14.33 -6.75 -12.79
N GLU A 100 -14.00 -6.68 -14.07
CA GLU A 100 -12.97 -5.76 -14.58
C GLU A 100 -13.36 -4.29 -14.45
N ASN A 101 -14.67 -3.99 -14.43
CA ASN A 101 -15.19 -2.64 -14.25
C ASN A 101 -15.04 -2.15 -12.80
N ASP A 102 -14.84 -3.07 -11.86
CA ASP A 102 -14.76 -2.79 -10.43
C ASP A 102 -13.32 -2.75 -9.89
N CYS A 103 -12.33 -2.81 -10.78
CA CYS A 103 -10.91 -2.87 -10.45
C CYS A 103 -10.48 -1.74 -9.47
N LYS A 104 -11.02 -0.54 -9.66
CA LYS A 104 -10.74 0.59 -8.76
C LYS A 104 -11.21 0.32 -7.33
N ASN A 105 -12.40 -0.22 -7.13
CA ASN A 105 -12.94 -0.50 -5.80
C ASN A 105 -12.16 -1.61 -5.10
N TYR A 106 -11.72 -2.62 -5.85
CA TYR A 106 -10.81 -3.66 -5.32
C TYR A 106 -9.47 -3.06 -4.90
N PHE A 107 -8.86 -2.23 -5.75
CA PHE A 107 -7.63 -1.52 -5.44
C PHE A 107 -7.76 -0.67 -4.16
N ASP A 108 -8.78 0.18 -4.09
CA ASP A 108 -9.02 1.05 -2.93
C ASP A 108 -9.22 0.21 -1.65
N THR A 109 -9.90 -0.93 -1.75
CA THR A 109 -10.10 -1.84 -0.61
C THR A 109 -8.78 -2.48 -0.18
N VAL A 110 -7.98 -3.00 -1.11
CA VAL A 110 -6.65 -3.56 -0.81
C VAL A 110 -5.78 -2.51 -0.13
N LYS A 111 -5.71 -1.29 -0.66
CA LYS A 111 -4.93 -0.18 -0.08
C LYS A 111 -5.43 0.22 1.30
N LYS A 112 -6.74 0.22 1.52
CA LYS A 112 -7.35 0.50 2.82
C LYS A 112 -6.88 -0.49 3.89
N TYR A 113 -6.97 -1.78 3.62
CA TYR A 113 -6.54 -2.81 4.55
C TYR A 113 -5.02 -2.83 4.75
N SER A 114 -4.25 -2.61 3.69
CA SER A 114 -2.79 -2.44 3.76
C SER A 114 -2.41 -1.30 4.70
N LEU A 115 -3.04 -0.14 4.54
CA LEU A 115 -2.79 1.03 5.38
C LEU A 115 -3.08 0.75 6.86
N VAL A 116 -4.20 0.08 7.15
CA VAL A 116 -4.55 -0.31 8.53
C VAL A 116 -3.51 -1.27 9.12
N ARG A 117 -3.06 -2.27 8.33
CA ARG A 117 -1.99 -3.19 8.77
C ARG A 117 -0.70 -2.45 9.10
N GLU A 118 -0.28 -1.52 8.22
CA GLU A 118 0.94 -0.76 8.45
C GLU A 118 0.84 0.14 9.69
N TYR A 119 -0.28 0.80 9.92
CA TYR A 119 -0.49 1.56 11.14
C TYR A 119 -0.46 0.67 12.38
N GLY A 120 -1.10 -0.51 12.34
CA GLY A 120 -1.06 -1.46 13.45
C GLY A 120 0.36 -1.96 13.75
N ARG A 121 1.15 -2.30 12.73
CA ARG A 121 2.57 -2.69 12.87
C ARG A 121 3.44 -1.59 13.50
N ASN A 122 3.08 -0.34 13.27
CA ASN A 122 3.74 0.83 13.88
C ASN A 122 3.13 1.24 15.23
N GLY A 123 2.30 0.38 15.86
CA GLY A 123 1.79 0.59 17.22
C GLY A 123 0.59 1.53 17.33
N PHE A 124 -0.04 1.90 16.22
CA PHE A 124 -1.29 2.67 16.29
C PHE A 124 -2.47 1.76 16.65
N PRO A 125 -3.39 2.21 17.52
CA PRO A 125 -4.57 1.45 17.95
C PRO A 125 -5.62 1.43 16.82
N VAL A 126 -5.50 0.46 15.91
CA VAL A 126 -6.35 0.34 14.71
C VAL A 126 -7.65 -0.42 14.95
N GLU A 127 -7.80 -1.10 16.09
CA GLU A 127 -8.99 -1.89 16.43
C GLU A 127 -10.26 -1.04 16.39
N LYS A 128 -10.18 0.20 16.88
CA LYS A 128 -11.29 1.16 16.85
C LYS A 128 -11.64 1.63 15.44
N ILE A 129 -10.67 1.59 14.52
CA ILE A 129 -10.88 1.91 13.11
C ILE A 129 -11.60 0.74 12.44
N LEU A 130 -11.11 -0.49 12.66
CA LEU A 130 -11.72 -1.71 12.15
C LEU A 130 -13.14 -1.93 12.66
N ALA A 131 -13.38 -1.64 13.94
CA ALA A 131 -14.71 -1.74 14.57
C ALA A 131 -15.67 -0.60 14.19
N HIS A 132 -15.24 0.37 13.39
CA HIS A 132 -16.11 1.49 13.04
C HIS A 132 -17.21 1.04 12.09
N LYS A 133 -18.48 1.37 12.42
CA LYS A 133 -19.69 0.95 11.68
C LYS A 133 -19.68 1.26 10.18
N ASN A 134 -18.91 2.27 9.75
CA ASN A 134 -18.80 2.68 8.36
C ASN A 134 -17.45 2.26 7.75
N PHE A 135 -16.68 1.38 8.38
CA PHE A 135 -15.35 0.99 7.90
C PHE A 135 -15.36 0.51 6.45
N ASP A 136 -16.39 -0.26 6.05
CA ASP A 136 -16.50 -0.77 4.68
C ASP A 136 -16.63 0.35 3.65
N LYS A 137 -17.23 1.48 4.03
CA LYS A 137 -17.43 2.66 3.16
C LYS A 137 -16.27 3.65 3.19
N MET A 138 -15.31 3.47 4.09
CA MET A 138 -14.15 4.35 4.20
C MET A 138 -13.18 4.13 3.05
N SER A 139 -12.67 5.23 2.52
CA SER A 139 -11.53 5.23 1.62
C SER A 139 -10.20 5.15 2.40
N PRO A 140 -9.07 4.82 1.76
CA PRO A 140 -7.74 4.94 2.38
C PRO A 140 -7.46 6.33 2.95
N ASN A 141 -7.94 7.38 2.27
CA ASN A 141 -7.78 8.77 2.73
C ASN A 141 -8.58 9.07 4.01
N ASP A 142 -9.74 8.44 4.21
CA ASP A 142 -10.50 8.60 5.44
C ASP A 142 -9.76 7.96 6.63
N ILE A 143 -9.16 6.80 6.43
CA ILE A 143 -8.31 6.16 7.43
C ILE A 143 -7.11 7.04 7.78
N TYR A 144 -6.42 7.56 6.76
CA TYR A 144 -5.29 8.49 6.95
C TYR A 144 -5.71 9.72 7.78
N ARG A 145 -6.84 10.36 7.45
CA ARG A 145 -7.35 11.52 8.20
C ARG A 145 -7.63 11.20 9.66
N ILE A 146 -8.22 10.02 9.95
CA ILE A 146 -8.50 9.59 11.34
C ILE A 146 -7.19 9.48 12.13
N ILE A 147 -6.17 8.84 11.56
CA ILE A 147 -4.87 8.67 12.21
C ILE A 147 -4.19 10.02 12.40
N ARG A 148 -4.14 10.85 11.36
CA ARG A 148 -3.55 12.19 11.42
C ARG A 148 -4.22 13.04 12.50
N THR A 149 -5.54 13.09 12.54
CA THR A 149 -6.28 13.86 13.56
C THR A 149 -5.92 13.41 15.00
N LYS A 150 -5.70 12.10 15.21
CA LYS A 150 -5.25 11.60 16.51
C LYS A 150 -3.82 12.01 16.84
N ALA A 151 -2.92 11.94 15.86
CA ALA A 151 -1.54 12.38 16.02
C ALA A 151 -1.46 13.88 16.33
N ASP A 152 -2.22 14.70 15.60
CA ASP A 152 -2.30 16.16 15.80
C ASP A 152 -2.83 16.51 17.20
N LYS A 153 -3.83 15.77 17.71
CA LYS A 153 -4.33 15.95 19.08
C LYS A 153 -3.27 15.63 20.12
N ILE A 154 -2.49 14.57 19.94
CA ILE A 154 -1.38 14.23 20.86
C ILE A 154 -0.34 15.34 20.85
N HIS A 155 0.04 15.83 19.66
CA HIS A 155 0.97 16.93 19.49
C HIS A 155 0.48 18.21 20.20
N THR A 156 -0.80 18.55 20.03
CA THR A 156 -1.40 19.71 20.70
C THR A 156 -1.38 19.57 22.22
N VAL A 157 -1.62 18.38 22.78
CA VAL A 157 -1.58 18.15 24.24
C VAL A 157 -0.16 18.29 24.76
N ILE A 158 0.84 17.81 24.02
CA ILE A 158 2.25 17.92 24.43
C ILE A 158 2.71 19.39 24.40
N ASN A 159 2.30 20.14 23.38
CA ASN A 159 2.71 21.52 23.19
C ASN A 159 1.83 22.54 23.94
N ALA A 160 0.70 22.12 24.51
CA ALA A 160 -0.15 23.00 25.35
C ALA A 160 0.52 23.44 26.67
N GLY A 161 1.70 22.89 26.99
CA GLY A 161 2.55 23.35 28.09
C GLY A 161 3.61 24.40 27.69
N GLU A 162 3.81 24.61 26.39
CA GLU A 162 4.58 25.75 25.91
C GLU A 162 3.59 26.91 25.84
N GLU A 163 3.74 27.86 26.79
CA GLU A 163 3.05 29.15 26.71
C GLU A 163 3.23 29.69 25.30
N ALA A 164 2.12 30.12 24.69
CA ALA A 164 2.18 30.86 23.44
C ALA A 164 3.10 32.07 23.69
N VAL A 165 4.35 31.97 23.26
CA VAL A 165 5.26 33.07 23.26
C VAL A 165 4.66 34.07 22.30
N GLU A 166 4.02 35.12 22.84
CA GLU A 166 3.64 36.27 22.03
C GLU A 166 4.86 36.66 21.22
N LEU A 167 4.70 36.73 19.91
CA LEU A 167 5.71 37.32 19.01
C LEU A 167 5.80 38.79 19.34
N THR A 168 6.49 39.12 20.44
CA THR A 168 6.91 40.47 20.74
C THR A 168 8.08 40.83 19.84
N ASP A 169 8.27 42.13 19.58
CA ASP A 169 9.32 42.66 18.68
C ASP A 169 10.75 42.15 18.97
N ASN A 170 11.00 41.55 20.14
CA ASN A 170 12.26 40.90 20.48
C ASN A 170 12.49 39.54 19.76
N ASN A 171 11.47 38.89 19.23
CA ASN A 171 11.62 37.62 18.50
C ASN A 171 11.98 37.84 17.03
N THR A 172 11.70 39.01 16.46
CA THR A 172 12.13 39.38 15.10
C THR A 172 13.65 39.31 14.97
N SER A 173 14.39 39.74 16.01
CA SER A 173 15.85 39.69 16.03
C SER A 173 16.45 38.28 16.09
N GLN A 174 15.69 37.30 16.57
CA GLN A 174 16.10 35.87 16.53
C GLN A 174 15.84 35.24 15.16
N ILE A 175 14.74 35.60 14.53
CA ILE A 175 14.43 35.14 13.17
C ILE A 175 15.46 35.68 12.19
N ASP A 176 15.83 36.96 12.30
CA ASP A 176 16.87 37.57 11.49
C ASP A 176 18.24 36.89 11.70
N LYS A 177 18.56 36.46 12.91
CA LYS A 177 19.78 35.71 13.23
C LYS A 177 19.82 34.32 12.60
N TYR A 178 18.67 33.67 12.44
CA TYR A 178 18.54 32.38 11.71
C TYR A 178 18.58 32.57 10.20
N LEU A 179 18.08 33.68 9.67
CA LEU A 179 18.14 34.04 8.26
C LEU A 179 19.54 34.49 7.80
N GLU A 180 20.30 35.17 8.70
CA GLU A 180 21.68 35.63 8.40
C GLU A 180 22.72 34.50 8.42
N LYS A 181 22.41 33.33 9.01
CA LYS A 181 23.25 32.13 8.98
C LYS A 181 22.43 30.90 8.60
N PRO A 182 22.07 30.75 7.32
CA PRO A 182 21.46 29.52 6.86
C PRO A 182 22.51 28.41 6.90
N ASN A 183 22.57 27.70 8.02
CA ASN A 183 23.38 26.51 8.15
C ASN A 183 22.64 25.34 7.50
N PHE A 184 22.45 25.44 6.18
CA PHE A 184 21.96 24.31 5.39
C PHE A 184 23.09 23.30 5.32
N GLY A 185 23.05 22.28 6.17
CA GLY A 185 23.91 21.10 6.16
C GLY A 185 23.77 20.24 4.91
N PHE A 186 23.68 20.85 3.71
CA PHE A 186 23.61 20.19 2.41
C PHE A 186 24.94 20.16 1.66
N SER A 187 26.07 20.40 2.34
CA SER A 187 27.39 20.46 1.70
C SER A 187 28.19 19.16 1.79
N ARG A 188 27.59 17.96 1.71
CA ARG A 188 28.40 16.72 1.75
C ARG A 188 27.98 15.58 0.79
N TYR A 189 27.21 15.85 -0.24
CA TYR A 189 26.90 14.79 -1.24
C TYR A 189 26.96 15.28 -2.69
N LEU A 190 27.97 16.11 -3.03
CA LEU A 190 28.33 16.36 -4.43
C LEU A 190 29.83 16.50 -4.53
N SER A 191 30.53 15.37 -4.53
CA SER A 191 31.84 15.23 -5.18
C SER A 191 32.10 13.76 -5.45
N ILE A 192 32.22 13.48 -6.73
CA ILE A 192 32.62 12.31 -7.50
C ILE A 192 31.46 11.46 -7.99
#